data_7e55cfc8f330a7e9e866c61949ed9b52
#
_entry.id   7e55cfc8f330a7e9e866c61949ed9b52
#
_cell.length_a   1.000
_cell.length_b   1.000
_cell.length_c   1.000
_cell.angle_alpha   90.00
_cell.angle_beta   90.00
_cell.angle_gamma   90.00
#
_symmetry.space_group_name_H-M   'P 1'
#
loop_
_entity.id
_entity.type
_entity.pdbx_description
1 polymer ?
#
loop_
_entity_poly.entity_id
_entity_poly.type
_entity_poly.pdbx_seq_one_letter_code
_entity_poly.pdbx_strand_id
1 'polypeptide(L)'
;IVNRSPMVIGISTDGAAPIFGQSLRARIESLVPAGFARWAEAARDWRPAVMDRLDKPARRAFWERFTRAAWEAPERAPDAVLRDRLLD
;
A
#
# COMPACT_ATOMS: atom_id res chain seq x y z
N ILE A 1 2.71 -4.01 -15.69
CA ILE A 1 2.67 -3.48 -14.33
C ILE A 1 1.38 -3.88 -13.63
N VAL A 2 1.45 -4.01 -12.34
CA VAL A 2 0.27 -4.17 -11.48
C VAL A 2 -0.09 -2.79 -10.95
N ASN A 3 -1.28 -2.33 -11.28
CA ASN A 3 -1.70 -0.96 -10.98
C ASN A 3 -2.65 -0.95 -9.78
N ARG A 4 -2.19 -0.33 -8.69
CA ARG A 4 -3.00 0.01 -7.51
C ARG A 4 -2.72 1.48 -7.18
N SER A 5 -2.83 2.33 -8.20
CA SER A 5 -2.44 3.75 -8.09
C SER A 5 -2.97 4.38 -6.80
N PRO A 6 -2.11 5.13 -6.08
CA PRO A 6 -0.78 5.60 -6.48
C PRO A 6 0.35 4.55 -6.32
N MET A 7 0.06 3.32 -5.88
CA MET A 7 1.05 2.26 -5.81
C MET A 7 1.10 1.49 -7.13
N VAL A 8 2.31 1.25 -7.63
CA VAL A 8 2.53 0.53 -8.88
C VAL A 8 3.64 -0.50 -8.69
N ILE A 9 3.42 -1.72 -9.20
CA ILE A 9 4.42 -2.78 -9.16
C ILE A 9 4.83 -3.09 -10.60
N GLY A 10 6.10 -2.86 -10.91
CA GLY A 10 6.68 -3.14 -12.22
C GLY A 10 7.42 -4.46 -12.23
N ILE A 11 7.37 -5.17 -13.36
CA ILE A 11 8.07 -6.42 -13.58
C ILE A 11 8.89 -6.31 -14.86
N SER A 12 10.18 -6.61 -14.76
CA SER A 12 11.07 -6.60 -15.91
C SER A 12 11.78 -7.94 -16.02
N THR A 13 11.88 -8.46 -17.26
CA THR A 13 12.68 -9.65 -17.57
C THR A 13 13.85 -9.28 -18.49
N ASP A 14 14.15 -8.00 -18.61
CA ASP A 14 15.18 -7.46 -19.51
C ASP A 14 14.95 -7.89 -20.98
N GLY A 15 13.68 -8.05 -21.36
CA GLY A 15 13.29 -8.47 -22.70
C GLY A 15 13.48 -9.96 -22.99
N ALA A 16 13.96 -10.74 -22.02
CA ALA A 16 14.35 -12.13 -22.26
C ALA A 16 13.19 -13.12 -22.20
N ALA A 17 12.14 -12.84 -21.42
CA ALA A 17 11.06 -13.80 -21.18
C ALA A 17 9.70 -13.12 -21.03
N PRO A 18 9.13 -12.57 -22.12
CA PRO A 18 7.89 -11.77 -22.03
C PRO A 18 6.69 -12.60 -21.54
N ILE A 19 6.57 -13.86 -21.94
CA ILE A 19 5.46 -14.71 -21.48
C ILE A 19 5.58 -15.02 -19.99
N PHE A 20 6.80 -15.29 -19.54
CA PHE A 20 7.07 -15.55 -18.13
C PHE A 20 6.75 -14.31 -17.29
N GLY A 21 7.15 -13.12 -17.76
CA GLY A 21 6.84 -11.85 -17.09
C GLY A 21 5.34 -11.58 -16.99
N GLN A 22 4.59 -11.88 -18.05
CA GLN A 22 3.13 -11.72 -18.05
C GLN A 22 2.46 -12.68 -17.05
N SER A 23 2.92 -13.91 -16.98
CA SER A 23 2.43 -14.90 -16.03
C SER A 23 2.66 -14.44 -14.58
N LEU A 24 3.86 -13.94 -14.30
CA LEU A 24 4.20 -13.42 -12.98
C LEU A 24 3.36 -12.20 -12.62
N ARG A 25 3.18 -11.28 -13.59
CA ARG A 25 2.32 -10.11 -13.38
C ARG A 25 0.90 -10.52 -12.99
N ALA A 26 0.33 -11.49 -13.71
CA ALA A 26 -1.02 -11.95 -13.44
C ALA A 26 -1.15 -12.53 -12.02
N ARG A 27 -0.16 -13.28 -11.58
CA ARG A 27 -0.15 -13.87 -10.23
C ARG A 27 -0.02 -12.80 -9.15
N ILE A 28 0.86 -11.83 -9.35
CA ILE A 28 1.02 -10.72 -8.40
C ILE A 28 -0.26 -9.89 -8.35
N GLU A 29 -0.88 -9.61 -9.50
CA GLU A 29 -2.12 -8.85 -9.56
C GLU A 29 -3.24 -9.54 -8.78
N SER A 30 -3.34 -10.86 -8.87
CA SER A 30 -4.33 -11.62 -8.11
C SER A 30 -4.06 -11.63 -6.61
N LEU A 31 -2.79 -11.48 -6.20
CA LEU A 31 -2.38 -11.47 -4.81
C LEU A 31 -2.62 -10.12 -4.12
N VAL A 32 -2.47 -9.02 -4.86
CA VAL A 32 -2.58 -7.67 -4.29
C VAL A 32 -4.04 -7.19 -4.38
N PRO A 33 -4.71 -6.99 -3.25
CA PRO A 33 -6.11 -6.56 -3.25
C PRO A 33 -6.33 -5.26 -4.02
N ALA A 34 -7.44 -5.18 -4.76
CA ALA A 34 -7.79 -3.97 -5.50
C ALA A 34 -7.97 -2.76 -4.56
N GLY A 35 -8.49 -3.01 -3.35
CA GLY A 35 -8.69 -1.98 -2.34
C GLY A 35 -7.41 -1.31 -1.87
N PHE A 36 -6.24 -1.90 -2.14
CA PHE A 36 -4.95 -1.30 -1.79
C PHE A 36 -4.70 0.03 -2.51
N ALA A 37 -5.39 0.30 -3.61
CA ALA A 37 -5.35 1.64 -4.23
C ALA A 37 -5.81 2.72 -3.24
N ARG A 38 -6.89 2.46 -2.50
CA ARG A 38 -7.39 3.40 -1.48
C ARG A 38 -6.43 3.54 -0.30
N TRP A 39 -5.82 2.44 0.11
CA TRP A 39 -4.84 2.45 1.20
C TRP A 39 -3.57 3.21 0.81
N ALA A 40 -3.10 3.02 -0.42
CA ALA A 40 -1.95 3.75 -0.94
C ALA A 40 -2.24 5.26 -1.04
N GLU A 41 -3.42 5.63 -1.49
CA GLU A 41 -3.86 7.03 -1.52
C GLU A 41 -3.92 7.63 -0.11
N ALA A 42 -4.49 6.89 0.84
CA ALA A 42 -4.54 7.33 2.24
C ALA A 42 -3.13 7.50 2.81
N ALA A 43 -2.21 6.59 2.52
CA ALA A 43 -0.82 6.69 2.97
C ALA A 43 -0.18 7.98 2.47
N ARG A 44 -0.38 8.30 1.19
CA ARG A 44 0.13 9.55 0.60
C ARG A 44 -0.48 10.77 1.29
N ASP A 45 -1.79 10.76 1.49
CA ASP A 45 -2.51 11.91 2.07
C ASP A 45 -2.20 12.10 3.55
N TRP A 46 -1.95 11.01 4.28
CA TRP A 46 -1.68 11.07 5.72
C TRP A 46 -0.22 11.32 6.07
N ARG A 47 0.68 11.15 5.11
CA ARG A 47 2.12 11.28 5.35
C ARG A 47 2.50 12.61 6.00
N PRO A 48 1.98 13.77 5.57
CA PRO A 48 2.33 15.03 6.23
C PRO A 48 1.98 15.06 7.72
N ALA A 49 0.81 14.56 8.10
CA ALA A 49 0.40 14.52 9.51
C ALA A 49 1.28 13.57 10.32
N VAL A 50 1.64 12.41 9.75
CA VAL A 50 2.53 11.45 10.41
C VAL A 50 3.92 12.07 10.62
N MET A 51 4.44 12.76 9.61
CA MET A 51 5.75 13.41 9.70
C MET A 51 5.74 14.55 10.73
N ASP A 52 4.63 15.25 10.84
CA ASP A 52 4.49 16.40 11.75
C ASP A 52 4.31 15.96 13.21
N ARG A 53 3.51 14.93 13.46
CA ARG A 53 3.09 14.56 14.81
C ARG A 53 3.96 13.51 15.49
N LEU A 54 4.69 12.71 14.72
CA LEU A 54 5.41 11.54 15.25
C LEU A 54 6.91 11.66 14.99
N ASP A 55 7.70 11.21 15.95
CA ASP A 55 9.13 11.05 15.77
C ASP A 55 9.44 9.78 14.95
N LYS A 56 10.70 9.58 14.64
CA LYS A 56 11.11 8.51 13.72
C LYS A 56 10.67 7.10 14.17
N PRO A 57 10.89 6.68 15.45
CA PRO A 57 10.42 5.36 15.88
C PRO A 57 8.90 5.23 15.85
N ALA A 58 8.18 6.28 16.23
CA ALA A 58 6.73 6.29 16.22
C ALA A 58 6.16 6.25 14.81
N ARG A 59 6.84 6.87 13.84
CA ARG A 59 6.46 6.79 12.42
C ARG A 59 6.52 5.35 11.92
N ARG A 60 7.58 4.64 12.25
CA ARG A 60 7.72 3.24 11.86
C ARG A 60 6.59 2.39 12.45
N ALA A 61 6.30 2.56 13.73
CA ALA A 61 5.20 1.85 14.40
C ALA A 61 3.86 2.16 13.77
N PHE A 62 3.63 3.43 13.42
CA PHE A 62 2.41 3.85 12.72
C PHE A 62 2.25 3.09 11.40
N TRP A 63 3.29 3.07 10.55
CA TRP A 63 3.20 2.42 9.25
C TRP A 63 3.10 0.89 9.37
N GLU A 64 3.65 0.30 10.41
CA GLU A 64 3.46 -1.13 10.68
C GLU A 64 2.00 -1.43 11.04
N ARG A 65 1.37 -0.61 11.87
CA ARG A 65 -0.05 -0.74 12.20
C ARG A 65 -0.95 -0.48 10.99
N PHE A 66 -0.61 0.52 10.18
CA PHE A 66 -1.30 0.82 8.94
C PHE A 66 -1.28 -0.38 8.00
N THR A 67 -0.10 -0.97 7.80
CA THR A 67 0.08 -2.14 6.93
C THR A 67 -0.76 -3.32 7.42
N ARG A 68 -0.75 -3.58 8.72
CA ARG A 68 -1.56 -4.64 9.31
C ARG A 68 -3.04 -4.43 9.08
N ALA A 69 -3.51 -3.19 9.28
CA ALA A 69 -4.92 -2.85 9.06
C ALA A 69 -5.31 -3.05 7.59
N ALA A 70 -4.44 -2.68 6.66
CA ALA A 70 -4.69 -2.85 5.23
C ALA A 70 -4.83 -4.33 4.85
N TRP A 71 -3.97 -5.20 5.36
CA TRP A 71 -4.06 -6.63 5.07
C TRP A 71 -5.26 -7.29 5.75
N GLU A 72 -5.65 -6.84 6.93
CA GLU A 72 -6.81 -7.37 7.65
C GLU A 72 -8.13 -7.02 6.98
N ALA A 73 -8.24 -5.82 6.39
CA ALA A 73 -9.47 -5.34 5.78
C ALA A 73 -9.17 -4.53 4.52
N PRO A 74 -8.66 -5.17 3.45
CA PRO A 74 -8.20 -4.44 2.26
C PRO A 74 -9.30 -3.65 1.56
N GLU A 75 -10.55 -4.09 1.66
CA GLU A 75 -11.67 -3.40 1.00
C GLU A 75 -12.30 -2.30 1.86
N ARG A 76 -11.83 -2.14 3.10
CA ARG A 76 -12.26 -1.02 3.94
C ARG A 76 -11.73 0.30 3.35
N ALA A 77 -12.57 1.32 3.32
CA ALA A 77 -12.14 2.67 2.95
C ALA A 77 -11.45 3.33 4.17
N PRO A 78 -10.14 3.61 4.10
CA PRO A 78 -9.45 4.28 5.22
C PRO A 78 -10.01 5.69 5.39
N ASP A 79 -10.35 6.05 6.63
CA ASP A 79 -10.94 7.34 6.95
C ASP A 79 -10.18 8.05 8.08
N ALA A 80 -10.61 9.27 8.40
CA ALA A 80 -9.97 10.08 9.43
C ALA A 80 -10.08 9.44 10.81
N VAL A 81 -11.13 8.67 11.08
CA VAL A 81 -11.29 7.97 12.36
C VAL A 81 -10.22 6.92 12.53
N LEU A 82 -9.97 6.14 11.47
CA LEU A 82 -8.90 5.15 11.48
C LEU A 82 -7.53 5.83 11.60
N ARG A 83 -7.30 6.91 10.85
CA ARG A 83 -6.05 7.67 10.95
C ARG A 83 -5.77 8.11 12.38
N ASP A 84 -6.74 8.72 13.02
CA ASP A 84 -6.57 9.24 14.39
C ASP A 84 -6.32 8.11 15.39
N ARG A 85 -6.98 6.97 15.21
CA ARG A 85 -6.73 5.78 16.01
C ARG A 85 -5.32 5.25 15.84
N LEU A 86 -4.81 5.24 14.62
CA LEU A 86 -3.45 4.76 14.34
C LEU A 86 -2.39 5.75 14.84
N LEU A 87 -2.70 7.05 14.91
CA LEU A 87 -1.79 8.07 15.42
C LEU A 87 -1.65 8.02 16.96
N ASP A 88 -2.63 7.47 17.65
CA ASP A 88 -2.56 7.27 19.08
C ASP A 88 -1.66 6.05 19.38
#